data_27ac563540cae6fda329c68440a70ffc
#
_entry.id   27ac563540cae6fda329c68440a70ffc
#
_cell.length_a   1.000
_cell.length_b   1.000
_cell.length_c   1.000
_cell.angle_alpha   90.00
_cell.angle_beta   90.00
_cell.angle_gamma   90.00
#
_symmetry.space_group_name_H-M   'P 1'
#
loop_
_entity.id
_entity.type
_entity.pdbx_description
1 polymer ?
#
loop_
_entity_poly.entity_id
_entity_poly.type
_entity_poly.pdbx_seq_one_letter_code
_entity_poly.pdbx_strand_id
1 'polypeptide(L)'
;MVEIRDTPGTKLELELRRGALVLAVLSQLRIPQYGYSLRQALAERGMAIEEGTLYPLLRRLESQGVLSSEWRIEDGPPRRYYRLNDAGEALLAELTGSWNALVATMGGLLKGDGT
;
A
#
# COMPACT_ATOMS: atom_id res chain seq x y z
N MET A 1 -0.25 -16.14 27.37
CA MET A 1 0.38 -16.20 26.07
C MET A 1 -0.64 -15.90 24.98
N VAL A 2 -0.26 -15.09 24.05
CA VAL A 2 -1.15 -14.75 22.96
C VAL A 2 -0.91 -15.67 21.78
N GLU A 3 -1.96 -16.24 21.28
CA GLU A 3 -1.90 -17.06 20.09
C GLU A 3 -2.46 -16.34 18.92
N ILE A 4 -1.75 -16.41 17.81
CA ILE A 4 -2.28 -15.88 16.56
C ILE A 4 -3.19 -16.95 15.99
N ARG A 5 -4.42 -16.59 15.85
CA ARG A 5 -5.40 -17.53 15.35
C ARG A 5 -5.81 -17.17 13.96
N ASP A 6 -5.92 -18.22 13.17
CA ASP A 6 -6.34 -18.10 11.79
C ASP A 6 -7.84 -18.25 11.72
N THR A 7 -8.55 -17.31 12.31
CA THR A 7 -10.00 -17.34 12.33
C THR A 7 -10.56 -16.76 11.04
N PRO A 8 -11.82 -17.08 10.70
CA PRO A 8 -12.43 -16.45 9.53
C PRO A 8 -12.42 -14.94 9.58
N GLY A 9 -12.64 -14.36 10.77
CA GLY A 9 -12.60 -12.90 10.91
C GLY A 9 -11.23 -12.33 10.57
N THR A 10 -10.16 -12.96 11.07
CA THR A 10 -8.80 -12.53 10.80
C THR A 10 -8.48 -12.61 9.31
N LYS A 11 -8.83 -13.74 8.69
CA LYS A 11 -8.57 -13.93 7.27
C LYS A 11 -9.32 -12.94 6.41
N LEU A 12 -10.57 -12.70 6.72
CA LEU A 12 -11.40 -11.78 5.94
C LEU A 12 -10.95 -10.35 6.11
N GLU A 13 -10.48 -9.98 7.30
CA GLU A 13 -9.95 -8.64 7.49
C GLU A 13 -8.68 -8.42 6.65
N LEU A 14 -7.80 -9.42 6.61
CA LEU A 14 -6.61 -9.33 5.76
C LEU A 14 -7.00 -9.21 4.29
N GLU A 15 -7.99 -9.98 3.89
CA GLU A 15 -8.49 -9.91 2.53
C GLU A 15 -9.03 -8.53 2.20
N LEU A 16 -9.80 -7.98 3.13
CA LEU A 16 -10.35 -6.63 2.97
C LEU A 16 -9.26 -5.59 2.75
N ARG A 17 -8.16 -5.70 3.49
CA ARG A 17 -7.08 -4.73 3.42
C ARG A 17 -6.20 -4.90 2.19
N ARG A 18 -6.22 -6.08 1.58
CA ARG A 18 -5.23 -6.40 0.54
C ARG A 18 -5.29 -5.45 -0.65
N GLY A 19 -6.49 -5.15 -1.13
CA GLY A 19 -6.63 -4.21 -2.25
C GLY A 19 -6.20 -2.80 -1.89
N ALA A 20 -6.44 -2.40 -0.65
CA ALA A 20 -6.09 -1.05 -0.21
C ALA A 20 -4.58 -0.85 -0.07
N LEU A 21 -3.81 -1.94 0.05
CA LEU A 21 -2.37 -1.83 0.22
C LEU A 21 -1.69 -1.17 -0.98
N VAL A 22 -2.17 -1.45 -2.19
CA VAL A 22 -1.60 -0.82 -3.38
C VAL A 22 -1.71 0.68 -3.27
N LEU A 23 -2.90 1.17 -2.96
CA LEU A 23 -3.14 2.61 -2.83
C LEU A 23 -2.32 3.21 -1.69
N ALA A 24 -2.24 2.50 -0.56
CA ALA A 24 -1.47 2.97 0.58
C ALA A 24 0.02 3.10 0.22
N VAL A 25 0.56 2.11 -0.46
CA VAL A 25 1.98 2.13 -0.87
C VAL A 25 2.23 3.29 -1.82
N LEU A 26 1.37 3.45 -2.83
CA LEU A 26 1.54 4.54 -3.79
C LEU A 26 1.48 5.90 -3.10
N SER A 27 0.61 6.04 -2.10
CA SER A 27 0.44 7.33 -1.40
C SER A 27 1.70 7.80 -0.70
N GLN A 28 2.59 6.88 -0.33
CA GLN A 28 3.80 7.20 0.42
C GLN A 28 5.02 7.33 -0.48
N LEU A 29 4.86 7.17 -1.80
CA LEU A 29 5.99 7.17 -2.72
C LEU A 29 6.06 8.41 -3.60
N ARG A 30 5.40 9.48 -3.17
CA ARG A 30 5.61 10.78 -3.82
C ARG A 30 7.02 11.28 -3.56
N ILE A 31 7.63 10.83 -2.48
CA ILE A 31 9.04 11.07 -2.20
C ILE A 31 9.75 9.73 -2.20
N PRO A 32 11.05 9.71 -2.50
CA PRO A 32 11.78 8.44 -2.52
C PRO A 32 11.80 7.78 -1.15
N GLN A 33 11.56 6.49 -1.12
CA GLN A 33 11.59 5.69 0.10
C GLN A 33 12.19 4.34 -0.19
N TYR A 34 12.97 3.82 0.75
CA TYR A 34 13.39 2.44 0.67
C TYR A 34 12.49 1.58 1.56
N GLY A 35 12.61 0.26 1.42
CA GLY A 35 11.64 -0.64 2.02
C GLY A 35 11.38 -0.39 3.50
N TYR A 36 12.44 -0.25 4.29
CA TYR A 36 12.28 -0.05 5.72
C TYR A 36 11.57 1.26 6.03
N SER A 37 11.99 2.36 5.40
CA SER A 37 11.36 3.65 5.68
C SER A 37 9.89 3.66 5.24
N LEU A 38 9.60 2.98 4.15
CA LEU A 38 8.22 2.89 3.67
C LEU A 38 7.35 2.09 4.65
N ARG A 39 7.86 0.96 5.12
CA ARG A 39 7.13 0.16 6.11
C ARG A 39 6.86 0.95 7.37
N GLN A 40 7.85 1.72 7.82
CA GLN A 40 7.68 2.53 9.02
C GLN A 40 6.63 3.61 8.81
N ALA A 41 6.67 4.30 7.67
CA ALA A 41 5.71 5.35 7.39
C ALA A 41 4.29 4.79 7.37
N LEU A 42 4.11 3.62 6.76
CA LEU A 42 2.80 3.00 6.70
C LEU A 42 2.32 2.53 8.07
N ALA A 43 3.22 1.93 8.85
CA ALA A 43 2.85 1.44 10.18
C ALA A 43 2.43 2.58 11.09
N GLU A 44 3.12 3.70 11.02
CA GLU A 44 2.80 4.87 11.84
C GLU A 44 1.42 5.42 11.52
N ARG A 45 0.91 5.14 10.32
CA ARG A 45 -0.39 5.61 9.89
C ARG A 45 -1.45 4.52 9.95
N GLY A 46 -1.14 3.40 10.60
CA GLY A 46 -2.12 2.35 10.81
C GLY A 46 -2.21 1.31 9.71
N MET A 47 -1.24 1.31 8.78
CA MET A 47 -1.27 0.36 7.67
C MET A 47 0.00 -0.47 7.65
N ALA A 48 0.17 -1.30 8.67
CA ALA A 48 1.34 -2.16 8.75
C ALA A 48 1.34 -3.17 7.60
N ILE A 49 2.52 -3.42 7.04
CA ILE A 49 2.68 -4.36 5.95
C ILE A 49 3.95 -5.15 6.18
N GLU A 50 3.91 -6.45 5.87
CA GLU A 50 5.05 -7.32 6.06
C GLU A 50 6.01 -7.23 4.89
N GLU A 51 7.29 -7.48 5.17
CA GLU A 51 8.31 -7.47 4.12
C GLU A 51 7.96 -8.40 2.98
N GLY A 52 7.49 -9.59 3.32
CA GLY A 52 7.16 -10.58 2.31
C GLY A 52 6.03 -10.17 1.39
N THR A 53 5.23 -9.19 1.80
CA THR A 53 4.18 -8.64 0.97
C THR A 53 4.66 -7.39 0.24
N LEU A 54 5.44 -6.55 0.92
CA LEU A 54 5.83 -5.27 0.36
C LEU A 54 6.79 -5.38 -0.80
N TYR A 55 7.87 -6.16 -0.64
CA TYR A 55 8.90 -6.19 -1.68
C TYR A 55 8.39 -6.76 -3.00
N PRO A 56 7.63 -7.85 -3.02
CA PRO A 56 7.05 -8.31 -4.29
C PRO A 56 6.12 -7.28 -4.91
N LEU A 57 5.39 -6.53 -4.09
CA LEU A 57 4.49 -5.49 -4.60
C LEU A 57 5.29 -4.36 -5.25
N LEU A 58 6.37 -3.92 -4.60
CA LEU A 58 7.20 -2.86 -5.17
C LEU A 58 7.77 -3.28 -6.52
N ARG A 59 8.26 -4.52 -6.61
CA ARG A 59 8.81 -5.02 -7.87
C ARG A 59 7.75 -5.11 -8.95
N ARG A 60 6.55 -5.53 -8.57
CA ARG A 60 5.45 -5.60 -9.52
C ARG A 60 5.06 -4.22 -10.04
N LEU A 61 4.97 -3.24 -9.13
CA LEU A 61 4.60 -1.88 -9.53
C LEU A 61 5.67 -1.25 -10.42
N GLU A 62 6.94 -1.52 -10.12
CA GLU A 62 8.01 -1.05 -10.97
C GLU A 62 7.94 -1.69 -12.35
N SER A 63 7.69 -2.99 -12.39
CA SER A 63 7.58 -3.71 -13.63
C SER A 63 6.38 -3.25 -14.45
N GLN A 64 5.33 -2.79 -13.79
CA GLN A 64 4.16 -2.24 -14.46
C GLN A 64 4.34 -0.78 -14.87
N GLY A 65 5.51 -0.22 -14.61
CA GLY A 65 5.85 1.09 -15.13
C GLY A 65 5.37 2.27 -14.32
N VAL A 66 4.95 2.06 -13.07
CA VAL A 66 4.44 3.17 -12.25
C VAL A 66 5.40 3.61 -11.17
N LEU A 67 6.48 2.85 -10.93
CA LEU A 67 7.55 3.26 -10.01
C LEU A 67 8.87 3.29 -10.73
N SER A 68 9.74 4.21 -10.28
CA SER A 68 11.15 4.20 -10.63
C SER A 68 11.94 3.86 -9.38
N SER A 69 13.11 3.27 -9.56
CA SER A 69 13.96 2.99 -8.41
C SER A 69 15.40 3.30 -8.74
N GLU A 70 16.17 3.54 -7.68
CA GLU A 70 17.61 3.75 -7.82
C GLU A 70 18.30 3.26 -6.57
N TRP A 71 19.52 2.77 -6.74
CA TRP A 71 20.35 2.37 -5.63
C TRP A 71 21.09 3.60 -5.11
N ARG A 72 21.16 3.72 -3.78
CA ARG A 72 21.90 4.78 -3.13
C ARG A 72 22.84 4.18 -2.12
N ILE A 73 24.09 4.64 -2.15
CA ILE A 73 25.09 4.26 -1.19
C ILE A 73 25.42 5.53 -0.41
N GLU A 74 24.87 5.61 0.79
CA GLU A 74 25.11 6.78 1.64
C GLU A 74 25.93 6.32 2.84
N ASP A 75 25.29 6.13 3.97
CA ASP A 75 25.99 5.63 5.15
C ASP A 75 25.59 4.19 5.36
N GLY A 76 26.50 3.26 5.06
CA GLY A 76 26.22 1.87 5.26
C GLY A 76 25.89 1.15 3.96
N PRO A 77 25.10 0.05 4.02
CA PRO A 77 24.86 -0.77 2.84
C PRO A 77 24.00 -0.05 1.81
N PRO A 78 24.13 -0.43 0.55
CA PRO A 78 23.29 0.15 -0.51
C PRO A 78 21.82 -0.10 -0.21
N ARG A 79 21.01 0.89 -0.53
CA ARG A 79 19.55 0.80 -0.38
C ARG A 79 18.89 1.17 -1.68
N ARG A 80 17.83 0.41 -2.01
CA ARG A 80 17.08 0.69 -3.21
C ARG A 80 15.91 1.60 -2.86
N TYR A 81 15.91 2.80 -3.44
CA TYR A 81 14.85 3.78 -3.22
C TYR A 81 13.85 3.73 -4.36
N TYR A 82 12.59 3.74 -4.00
CA TYR A 82 11.48 3.72 -4.96
C TYR A 82 10.72 5.04 -4.87
N ARG A 83 10.20 5.48 -5.99
CA ARG A 83 9.31 6.64 -6.02
C ARG A 83 8.36 6.53 -7.19
N LEU A 84 7.26 7.27 -7.12
CA LEU A 84 6.34 7.36 -8.26
C LEU A 84 7.04 8.07 -9.42
N ASN A 85 6.82 7.55 -10.62
CA ASN A 85 7.13 8.30 -11.83
C ASN A 85 5.83 9.01 -12.28
N ASP A 86 5.87 9.63 -13.47
CA ASP A 86 4.69 10.37 -13.95
C ASP A 86 3.47 9.46 -14.08
N ALA A 87 3.66 8.26 -14.59
CA ALA A 87 2.56 7.31 -14.70
C ALA A 87 2.03 6.91 -13.33
N GLY A 88 2.92 6.80 -12.34
CA GLY A 88 2.53 6.49 -10.97
C GLY A 88 1.73 7.60 -10.33
N GLU A 89 2.11 8.86 -10.58
CA GLU A 89 1.34 9.99 -10.07
C GLU A 89 -0.07 9.99 -10.65
N ALA A 90 -0.18 9.76 -11.95
CA ALA A 90 -1.49 9.70 -12.59
C ALA A 90 -2.32 8.55 -12.04
N LEU A 91 -1.69 7.40 -11.83
CA LEU A 91 -2.41 6.24 -11.28
C LEU A 91 -2.87 6.51 -9.86
N LEU A 92 -2.03 7.16 -9.04
CA LEU A 92 -2.43 7.49 -7.68
C LEU A 92 -3.67 8.36 -7.67
N ALA A 93 -3.73 9.37 -8.54
CA ALA A 93 -4.90 10.24 -8.64
C ALA A 93 -6.14 9.44 -9.05
N GLU A 94 -5.98 8.57 -10.03
CA GLU A 94 -7.08 7.76 -10.54
C GLU A 94 -7.61 6.81 -9.44
N LEU A 95 -6.70 6.12 -8.76
CA LEU A 95 -7.10 5.17 -7.72
C LEU A 95 -7.68 5.87 -6.50
N THR A 96 -7.23 7.09 -6.21
CA THR A 96 -7.83 7.87 -5.14
C THR A 96 -9.30 8.16 -5.45
N GLY A 97 -9.60 8.51 -6.69
CA GLY A 97 -10.98 8.70 -7.11
C GLY A 97 -11.81 7.44 -7.00
N SER A 98 -11.23 6.31 -7.44
CA SER A 98 -11.91 5.03 -7.33
C SER A 98 -12.17 4.66 -5.87
N TRP A 99 -11.18 4.93 -5.01
CA TRP A 99 -11.33 4.67 -3.59
C TRP A 99 -12.46 5.48 -2.99
N ASN A 100 -12.53 6.77 -3.32
CA ASN A 100 -13.59 7.63 -2.78
C ASN A 100 -14.96 7.16 -3.25
N ALA A 101 -15.08 6.74 -4.50
CA ALA A 101 -16.33 6.21 -5.01
C ALA A 101 -16.71 4.91 -4.30
N LEU A 102 -15.71 4.05 -4.07
CA LEU A 102 -15.96 2.79 -3.38
C LEU A 102 -16.41 3.02 -1.94
N VAL A 103 -15.79 3.97 -1.26
CA VAL A 103 -16.18 4.31 0.12
C VAL A 103 -17.63 4.77 0.16
N ALA A 104 -18.04 5.59 -0.79
CA ALA A 104 -19.42 6.06 -0.85
C ALA A 104 -20.39 4.91 -1.10
N THR A 105 -20.04 4.03 -2.04
CA THR A 105 -20.85 2.85 -2.34
C THR A 105 -20.98 1.95 -1.12
N MET A 106 -19.85 1.67 -0.47
CA MET A 106 -19.85 0.81 0.71
C MET A 106 -20.66 1.44 1.83
N GLY A 107 -20.55 2.77 1.97
CA GLY A 107 -21.33 3.46 3.00
C GLY A 107 -22.83 3.24 2.81
N GLY A 108 -23.29 3.26 1.58
CA GLY A 108 -24.70 2.97 1.29
C GLY A 108 -25.07 1.53 1.56
N LEU A 109 -24.18 0.61 1.15
CA LEU A 109 -24.46 -0.80 1.35
C LEU A 109 -24.50 -1.18 2.83
N LEU A 110 -23.60 -0.60 3.61
CA LEU A 110 -23.54 -0.94 5.03
C LEU A 110 -24.66 -0.33 5.84
N LYS A 111 -25.34 0.67 5.33
CA LYS A 111 -26.53 1.20 5.98
C LYS A 111 -27.74 0.29 5.85
N GLY A 112 -27.63 -0.73 5.03
CA GLY A 112 -28.73 -1.63 4.82
C GLY A 112 -29.59 -1.16 3.67
N ASP A 113 -30.90 -1.22 3.82
CA ASP A 113 -31.84 -1.01 2.73
C ASP A 113 -31.92 0.43 2.24
N GLY A 114 -31.00 1.25 2.65
CA GLY A 114 -30.98 2.60 2.13
C GLY A 114 -31.99 3.52 2.76
N THR A 115 -32.71 3.03 3.69
CA THR A 115 -33.62 3.92 4.41
C THR A 115 -32.86 4.70 5.43
#